data_69e842e2ec4fc6e8a1f86f38f956daeb
#
_entry.id   69e842e2ec4fc6e8a1f86f38f956daeb
#
_cell.length_a   1.000
_cell.length_b   1.000
_cell.length_c   1.000
_cell.angle_alpha   90.00
_cell.angle_beta   90.00
_cell.angle_gamma   90.00
#
_symmetry.space_group_name_H-M   'P 1'
#
loop_
_entity.id
_entity.type
_entity.pdbx_description
1 polymer ?
#
loop_
_entity_poly.entity_id
_entity_poly.type
_entity_poly.pdbx_seq_one_letter_code
_entity_poly.pdbx_strand_id
1 'polypeptide(L)'
;MDSGRVLLAKALRCESVERPAFLPLLNRLAARLAGCSVQEMQSDAGLWTGGLAAATKLLSADAVAVAYDPTLIAEGLGAQITWKDDSPRLAGVGEIGAVMPESPEANGRLGVALEVMRRLFPTMAATCGCVALLTGPVTTAAMLYGPSQAVERARDLKASLLRCVEAACESRPDLLLFMEGMGFLAGGVTPAHKRIYGTLKNVAAYYNIPVGLFLRGYAEKDDLSQLAALGLDCVALGSAASGAFPAAEQAWAVSGGRAAVPYSLPGNDLARVPEELTKATQMSRDTGAGFFVIVAEPDREEFDMVMVQRAAEAIAAVRL
;
A
#
# COMPACT_ATOMS: atom_id res chain seq x y z
N MET A 1 25.74 8.30 2.67
CA MET A 1 24.37 8.18 2.11
C MET A 1 23.53 7.36 3.06
N ASP A 2 22.36 7.87 3.42
CA ASP A 2 21.39 7.15 4.23
C ASP A 2 20.94 5.88 3.50
N SER A 3 20.70 4.78 4.25
CA SER A 3 20.09 3.58 3.67
C SER A 3 18.62 3.85 3.34
N GLY A 4 18.02 3.05 2.44
CA GLY A 4 16.61 3.20 2.08
C GLY A 4 15.68 3.15 3.29
N ARG A 5 15.96 2.27 4.26
CA ARG A 5 15.23 2.23 5.53
C ARG A 5 15.32 3.54 6.31
N VAL A 6 16.51 4.14 6.38
CA VAL A 6 16.70 5.42 7.07
C VAL A 6 15.97 6.54 6.36
N LEU A 7 16.01 6.59 5.02
CA LEU A 7 15.26 7.55 4.22
C LEU A 7 13.75 7.47 4.48
N LEU A 8 13.19 6.26 4.45
CA LEU A 8 11.76 6.05 4.74
C LEU A 8 11.42 6.48 6.16
N ALA A 9 12.22 6.06 7.15
CA ALA A 9 11.98 6.38 8.55
C ALA A 9 12.05 7.88 8.83
N LYS A 10 13.01 8.61 8.23
CA LYS A 10 13.12 10.08 8.33
C LYS A 10 11.91 10.75 7.66
N ALA A 11 11.51 10.31 6.45
CA ALA A 11 10.34 10.84 5.78
C ALA A 11 9.08 10.69 6.64
N LEU A 12 8.86 9.50 7.25
CA LEU A 12 7.72 9.25 8.15
C LEU A 12 7.71 10.12 9.41
N ARG A 13 8.88 10.58 9.87
CA ARG A 13 9.00 11.52 10.99
C ARG A 13 9.04 12.99 10.57
N CYS A 14 8.81 13.28 9.29
CA CYS A 14 8.94 14.61 8.71
C CYS A 14 10.32 15.25 8.96
N GLU A 15 11.37 14.43 8.99
CA GLU A 15 12.76 14.86 9.12
C GLU A 15 13.35 15.12 7.73
N SER A 16 14.36 15.99 7.66
CA SER A 16 15.08 16.26 6.41
C SER A 16 15.78 15.01 5.88
N VAL A 17 15.65 14.77 4.59
CA VAL A 17 16.28 13.69 3.85
C VAL A 17 17.09 14.23 2.68
N GLU A 18 18.14 13.53 2.29
CA GLU A 18 18.96 13.94 1.12
C GLU A 18 18.24 13.70 -0.22
N ARG A 19 17.31 12.76 -0.27
CA ARG A 19 16.43 12.44 -1.39
C ARG A 19 15.20 11.66 -0.91
N PRO A 20 14.12 11.60 -1.69
CA PRO A 20 12.98 10.78 -1.32
C PRO A 20 13.32 9.29 -1.37
N ALA A 21 12.73 8.50 -0.45
CA ALA A 21 12.78 7.06 -0.53
C ALA A 21 11.88 6.55 -1.66
N PHE A 22 12.30 5.49 -2.35
CA PHE A 22 11.55 4.85 -3.44
C PHE A 22 10.90 3.55 -2.98
N LEU A 23 9.56 3.51 -3.03
CA LEU A 23 8.73 2.35 -2.71
C LEU A 23 7.96 1.90 -3.96
N PRO A 24 8.47 0.95 -4.74
CA PRO A 24 7.69 0.33 -5.81
C PRO A 24 6.74 -0.73 -5.27
N LEU A 25 5.51 -0.77 -5.80
CA LEU A 25 4.52 -1.81 -5.52
C LEU A 25 4.52 -2.81 -6.67
N LEU A 26 5.14 -3.97 -6.45
CA LEU A 26 5.51 -4.91 -7.50
C LEU A 26 4.94 -6.32 -7.24
N ASN A 27 4.13 -6.82 -8.17
CA ASN A 27 3.72 -8.22 -8.20
C ASN A 27 4.19 -8.90 -9.49
N ARG A 28 3.86 -8.33 -10.65
CA ARG A 28 4.19 -8.92 -11.97
C ARG A 28 5.69 -8.97 -12.22
N LEU A 29 6.41 -7.90 -11.88
CA LEU A 29 7.87 -7.90 -11.99
C LEU A 29 8.48 -8.95 -11.06
N ALA A 30 8.01 -9.04 -9.82
CA ALA A 30 8.49 -10.04 -8.87
C ALA A 30 8.23 -11.47 -9.37
N ALA A 31 7.03 -11.76 -9.88
CA ALA A 31 6.67 -13.06 -10.46
C ALA A 31 7.54 -13.40 -11.69
N ARG A 32 7.74 -12.42 -12.59
CA ARG A 32 8.62 -12.60 -13.76
C ARG A 32 10.05 -12.93 -13.35
N LEU A 33 10.59 -12.27 -12.34
CA LEU A 33 11.94 -12.54 -11.83
C LEU A 33 12.04 -13.88 -11.10
N ALA A 34 10.94 -14.33 -10.49
CA ALA A 34 10.82 -15.67 -9.92
C ALA A 34 10.59 -16.76 -10.98
N GLY A 35 10.34 -16.39 -12.25
CA GLY A 35 10.10 -17.33 -13.35
C GLY A 35 8.72 -18.01 -13.31
N CYS A 36 7.69 -17.36 -12.73
CA CYS A 36 6.36 -17.92 -12.56
C CYS A 36 5.26 -16.87 -12.78
N SER A 37 3.99 -17.29 -12.77
CA SER A 37 2.84 -16.39 -12.75
C SER A 37 2.67 -15.71 -11.39
N VAL A 38 1.88 -14.62 -11.31
CA VAL A 38 1.53 -13.98 -10.03
C VAL A 38 0.75 -14.95 -9.14
N GLN A 39 -0.12 -15.77 -9.74
CA GLN A 39 -0.88 -16.79 -9.02
C GLN A 39 0.02 -17.82 -8.35
N GLU A 40 1.00 -18.36 -9.08
CA GLU A 40 1.97 -19.31 -8.54
C GLU A 40 2.84 -18.65 -7.46
N MET A 41 3.34 -17.46 -7.73
CA MET A 41 4.16 -16.70 -6.77
C MET A 41 3.39 -16.47 -5.46
N GLN A 42 2.17 -15.99 -5.53
CA GLN A 42 1.38 -15.70 -4.33
C GLN A 42 0.88 -16.94 -3.59
N SER A 43 1.04 -18.11 -4.17
CA SER A 43 0.74 -19.40 -3.53
C SER A 43 1.93 -20.05 -2.84
N ASP A 44 3.15 -19.49 -3.03
CA ASP A 44 4.39 -20.01 -2.46
C ASP A 44 5.24 -18.91 -1.83
N ALA A 45 5.47 -19.01 -0.52
CA ALA A 45 6.22 -17.98 0.22
C ALA A 45 7.69 -17.88 -0.22
N GLY A 46 8.30 -18.95 -0.72
CA GLY A 46 9.67 -18.96 -1.24
C GLY A 46 9.78 -18.19 -2.56
N LEU A 47 8.90 -18.50 -3.52
CA LEU A 47 8.82 -17.79 -4.80
C LEU A 47 8.53 -16.30 -4.59
N TRP A 48 7.58 -15.97 -3.73
CA TRP A 48 7.21 -14.58 -3.48
C TRP A 48 8.33 -13.80 -2.77
N THR A 49 8.98 -14.40 -1.76
CA THR A 49 10.14 -13.80 -1.09
C THR A 49 11.29 -13.56 -2.07
N GLY A 50 11.64 -14.57 -2.88
CA GLY A 50 12.72 -14.48 -3.86
C GLY A 50 12.43 -13.46 -4.96
N GLY A 51 11.21 -13.44 -5.49
CA GLY A 51 10.78 -12.49 -6.51
C GLY A 51 10.82 -11.04 -6.04
N LEU A 52 10.29 -10.75 -4.84
CA LEU A 52 10.34 -9.39 -4.26
C LEU A 52 11.77 -8.95 -3.95
N ALA A 53 12.61 -9.83 -3.40
CA ALA A 53 14.01 -9.51 -3.13
C ALA A 53 14.77 -9.20 -4.43
N ALA A 54 14.56 -9.99 -5.49
CA ALA A 54 15.17 -9.77 -6.79
C ALA A 54 14.69 -8.45 -7.43
N ALA A 55 13.39 -8.16 -7.38
CA ALA A 55 12.82 -6.92 -7.91
C ALA A 55 13.32 -5.68 -7.16
N THR A 56 13.36 -5.74 -5.83
CA THR A 56 13.90 -4.67 -4.97
C THR A 56 15.36 -4.36 -5.32
N LYS A 57 16.18 -5.40 -5.47
CA LYS A 57 17.59 -5.27 -5.86
C LYS A 57 17.74 -4.71 -7.27
N LEU A 58 16.99 -5.21 -8.24
CA LEU A 58 17.05 -4.78 -9.65
C LEU A 58 16.75 -3.28 -9.80
N LEU A 59 15.78 -2.78 -9.04
CA LEU A 59 15.36 -1.38 -9.09
C LEU A 59 16.13 -0.49 -8.11
N SER A 60 17.05 -1.04 -7.33
CA SER A 60 17.71 -0.31 -6.23
C SER A 60 16.68 0.40 -5.33
N ALA A 61 15.57 -0.27 -5.06
CA ALA A 61 14.47 0.30 -4.29
C ALA A 61 14.87 0.51 -2.82
N ASP A 62 14.35 1.59 -2.22
CA ASP A 62 14.63 1.96 -0.82
C ASP A 62 13.69 1.26 0.16
N ALA A 63 12.55 0.80 -0.35
CA ALA A 63 11.58 0.05 0.45
C ALA A 63 10.95 -1.08 -0.38
N VAL A 64 10.52 -2.13 0.31
CA VAL A 64 9.79 -3.27 -0.24
C VAL A 64 8.42 -3.37 0.40
N ALA A 65 7.37 -3.52 -0.42
CA ALA A 65 6.02 -3.79 0.06
C ALA A 65 5.65 -5.26 -0.14
N VAL A 66 4.99 -5.83 0.85
CA VAL A 66 4.39 -7.17 0.78
C VAL A 66 2.88 -7.05 0.89
N ALA A 67 2.16 -7.95 0.24
CA ALA A 67 0.69 -8.04 0.24
C ALA A 67 -0.02 -6.93 -0.57
N TYR A 68 0.60 -6.44 -1.64
CA TYR A 68 -0.06 -5.55 -2.61
C TYR A 68 -1.08 -6.32 -3.47
N ASP A 69 -2.16 -6.75 -2.83
CA ASP A 69 -3.29 -7.44 -3.47
C ASP A 69 -4.58 -7.15 -2.67
N PRO A 70 -5.59 -6.51 -3.29
CA PRO A 70 -6.80 -6.11 -2.57
C PRO A 70 -7.66 -7.29 -2.10
N THR A 71 -7.43 -8.50 -2.61
CA THR A 71 -8.28 -9.66 -2.32
C THR A 71 -7.82 -10.51 -1.13
N LEU A 72 -6.58 -10.32 -0.65
CA LEU A 72 -5.96 -11.20 0.37
C LEU A 72 -6.77 -11.31 1.66
N ILE A 73 -7.21 -10.19 2.23
CA ILE A 73 -8.01 -10.23 3.46
C ILE A 73 -9.38 -10.85 3.22
N ALA A 74 -10.04 -10.52 2.10
CA ALA A 74 -11.32 -11.13 1.77
C ALA A 74 -11.21 -12.65 1.59
N GLU A 75 -10.13 -13.12 0.94
CA GLU A 75 -9.83 -14.57 0.83
C GLU A 75 -9.56 -15.19 2.20
N GLY A 76 -8.75 -14.54 3.04
CA GLY A 76 -8.51 -14.99 4.42
C GLY A 76 -9.80 -15.12 5.23
N LEU A 77 -10.81 -14.33 4.93
CA LEU A 77 -12.14 -14.37 5.51
C LEU A 77 -13.08 -15.40 4.83
N GLY A 78 -12.58 -16.16 3.87
CA GLY A 78 -13.32 -17.24 3.22
C GLY A 78 -13.95 -16.88 1.86
N ALA A 79 -13.65 -15.70 1.32
CA ALA A 79 -14.13 -15.35 -0.01
C ALA A 79 -13.45 -16.21 -1.09
N GLN A 80 -14.20 -16.57 -2.11
CA GLN A 80 -13.72 -17.33 -3.26
C GLN A 80 -13.01 -16.41 -4.25
N ILE A 81 -11.81 -16.79 -4.68
CA ILE A 81 -11.01 -16.02 -5.63
C ILE A 81 -10.94 -16.76 -6.98
N THR A 82 -11.11 -16.00 -8.04
CA THR A 82 -10.85 -16.43 -9.42
C THR A 82 -9.70 -15.60 -9.98
N TRP A 83 -9.03 -16.12 -11.00
CA TRP A 83 -7.93 -15.46 -11.67
C TRP A 83 -8.31 -15.08 -13.10
N LYS A 84 -8.03 -13.86 -13.48
CA LYS A 84 -8.20 -13.38 -14.85
C LYS A 84 -6.98 -12.53 -15.22
N ASP A 85 -6.33 -12.87 -16.33
CA ASP A 85 -5.14 -12.17 -16.84
C ASP A 85 -4.07 -11.98 -15.73
N ASP A 86 -3.81 -13.08 -15.01
CA ASP A 86 -2.87 -13.12 -13.87
C ASP A 86 -3.18 -12.10 -12.75
N SER A 87 -4.43 -11.73 -12.63
CA SER A 87 -4.95 -10.82 -11.58
C SER A 87 -6.04 -11.51 -10.77
N PRO A 88 -5.96 -11.51 -9.42
CA PRO A 88 -6.98 -12.10 -8.57
C PRO A 88 -8.23 -11.23 -8.53
N ARG A 89 -9.38 -11.88 -8.50
CA ARG A 89 -10.71 -11.25 -8.40
C ARG A 89 -11.60 -12.07 -7.50
N LEU A 90 -12.56 -11.44 -6.83
CA LEU A 90 -13.62 -12.19 -6.17
C LEU A 90 -14.47 -12.93 -7.20
N ALA A 91 -14.81 -14.18 -6.93
CA ALA A 91 -15.72 -14.98 -7.75
C ALA A 91 -17.18 -14.47 -7.69
N GLY A 92 -17.55 -13.82 -6.59
CA GLY A 92 -18.88 -13.22 -6.38
C GLY A 92 -18.90 -12.39 -5.11
N VAL A 93 -19.88 -11.49 -5.01
CA VAL A 93 -20.16 -10.71 -3.80
C VAL A 93 -21.18 -11.49 -2.96
N GLY A 94 -20.91 -11.69 -1.68
CA GLY A 94 -21.99 -11.99 -0.73
C GLY A 94 -22.14 -13.41 -0.24
N GLU A 95 -21.39 -14.38 -0.71
CA GLU A 95 -21.39 -15.72 -0.08
C GLU A 95 -20.13 -15.93 0.76
N ILE A 96 -20.02 -15.15 1.84
CA ILE A 96 -19.19 -15.59 2.95
C ILE A 96 -20.00 -16.72 3.59
N GLY A 97 -19.38 -17.89 3.76
CA GLY A 97 -19.97 -18.94 4.57
C GLY A 97 -20.41 -18.36 5.92
N ALA A 98 -21.49 -18.85 6.49
CA ALA A 98 -22.12 -18.32 7.70
C ALA A 98 -21.16 -18.20 8.91
N VAL A 99 -19.93 -18.69 8.80
CA VAL A 99 -18.90 -18.68 9.84
C VAL A 99 -17.59 -18.17 9.23
N MET A 100 -17.14 -17.00 9.69
CA MET A 100 -15.78 -16.53 9.37
C MET A 100 -14.75 -17.46 10.00
N PRO A 101 -13.61 -17.72 9.34
CA PRO A 101 -12.52 -18.50 9.91
C PRO A 101 -12.04 -17.91 11.24
N GLU A 102 -11.77 -18.77 12.23
CA GLU A 102 -11.22 -18.35 13.53
C GLU A 102 -9.85 -17.67 13.38
N SER A 103 -9.08 -18.07 12.38
CA SER A 103 -7.73 -17.58 12.11
C SER A 103 -7.61 -17.09 10.65
N PRO A 104 -8.23 -15.97 10.28
CA PRO A 104 -8.17 -15.45 8.92
C PRO A 104 -6.74 -15.15 8.47
N GLU A 105 -5.88 -14.77 9.40
CA GLU A 105 -4.45 -14.50 9.19
C GLU A 105 -3.64 -15.74 8.76
N ALA A 106 -4.13 -16.93 9.03
CA ALA A 106 -3.48 -18.18 8.63
C ALA A 106 -4.08 -18.79 7.34
N ASN A 107 -5.13 -18.16 6.79
CA ASN A 107 -5.92 -18.74 5.72
C ASN A 107 -5.54 -18.19 4.35
N GLY A 108 -5.61 -19.03 3.30
CA GLY A 108 -5.39 -18.66 1.91
C GLY A 108 -4.04 -17.97 1.65
N ARG A 109 -4.00 -17.12 0.63
CA ARG A 109 -2.80 -16.36 0.26
C ARG A 109 -2.44 -15.28 1.29
N LEU A 110 -3.34 -14.90 2.19
CA LEU A 110 -3.02 -14.00 3.30
C LEU A 110 -1.98 -14.66 4.23
N GLY A 111 -2.16 -15.94 4.56
CA GLY A 111 -1.19 -16.70 5.35
C GLY A 111 0.18 -16.78 4.66
N VAL A 112 0.19 -16.96 3.33
CA VAL A 112 1.43 -16.94 2.53
C VAL A 112 2.08 -15.56 2.59
N ALA A 113 1.33 -14.47 2.43
CA ALA A 113 1.85 -13.11 2.48
C ALA A 113 2.48 -12.78 3.85
N LEU A 114 1.84 -13.18 4.94
CA LEU A 114 2.38 -13.01 6.29
C LEU A 114 3.66 -13.84 6.50
N GLU A 115 3.74 -15.03 5.92
CA GLU A 115 4.98 -15.81 5.93
C GLU A 115 6.09 -15.15 5.11
N VAL A 116 5.75 -14.52 3.96
CA VAL A 116 6.70 -13.70 3.19
C VAL A 116 7.22 -12.55 4.03
N MET A 117 6.38 -11.83 4.77
CA MET A 117 6.81 -10.76 5.67
C MET A 117 7.80 -11.28 6.71
N ARG A 118 7.50 -12.41 7.36
CA ARG A 118 8.39 -13.04 8.37
C ARG A 118 9.75 -13.44 7.80
N ARG A 119 9.82 -13.85 6.54
CA ARG A 119 11.07 -14.24 5.87
C ARG A 119 11.84 -13.05 5.31
N LEU A 120 11.14 -12.16 4.61
CA LEU A 120 11.76 -11.08 3.83
C LEU A 120 12.23 -9.93 4.71
N PHE A 121 11.40 -9.44 5.63
CA PHE A 121 11.70 -8.23 6.39
C PHE A 121 12.99 -8.33 7.20
N PRO A 122 13.27 -9.42 7.95
CA PRO A 122 14.54 -9.52 8.66
C PRO A 122 15.77 -9.48 7.73
N THR A 123 15.65 -9.97 6.50
CA THR A 123 16.77 -9.98 5.54
C THR A 123 16.99 -8.63 4.90
N MET A 124 15.94 -7.82 4.75
CA MET A 124 15.97 -6.50 4.10
C MET A 124 16.23 -5.36 5.07
N ALA A 125 15.90 -5.53 6.35
CA ALA A 125 15.85 -4.47 7.36
C ALA A 125 17.17 -3.72 7.62
N ALA A 126 18.30 -4.25 7.18
CA ALA A 126 19.59 -3.54 7.32
C ALA A 126 19.69 -2.33 6.35
N THR A 127 19.07 -2.42 5.17
CA THR A 127 19.26 -1.44 4.08
C THR A 127 17.97 -0.91 3.49
N CYS A 128 16.87 -1.66 3.59
CA CYS A 128 15.61 -1.39 2.90
C CYS A 128 14.47 -1.23 3.92
N GLY A 129 13.59 -0.26 3.71
CA GLY A 129 12.36 -0.12 4.48
C GLY A 129 11.39 -1.26 4.17
N CYS A 130 10.71 -1.77 5.19
CA CYS A 130 9.78 -2.88 5.08
C CYS A 130 8.34 -2.38 5.27
N VAL A 131 7.48 -2.57 4.26
CA VAL A 131 6.10 -2.09 4.27
C VAL A 131 5.13 -3.26 4.20
N ALA A 132 4.28 -3.40 5.21
CA ALA A 132 3.13 -4.29 5.15
C ALA A 132 1.96 -3.52 4.52
N LEU A 133 1.41 -4.02 3.42
CA LEU A 133 0.30 -3.39 2.72
C LEU A 133 -0.92 -4.30 2.80
N LEU A 134 -1.89 -3.93 3.62
CA LEU A 134 -3.11 -4.71 3.83
C LEU A 134 -4.32 -4.03 3.19
N THR A 135 -5.28 -4.81 2.73
CA THR A 135 -6.57 -4.24 2.29
C THR A 135 -7.28 -3.59 3.45
N GLY A 136 -7.76 -2.37 3.23
CA GLY A 136 -8.46 -1.62 4.27
C GLY A 136 -9.84 -2.17 4.60
N PRO A 137 -10.38 -1.81 5.77
CA PRO A 137 -11.64 -2.34 6.29
C PRO A 137 -12.85 -2.08 5.39
N VAL A 138 -12.91 -0.89 4.76
CA VAL A 138 -14.06 -0.52 3.93
C VAL A 138 -14.02 -1.27 2.59
N THR A 139 -12.85 -1.36 1.97
CA THR A 139 -12.68 -2.15 0.73
C THR A 139 -12.96 -3.63 0.97
N THR A 140 -12.45 -4.18 2.07
CA THR A 140 -12.76 -5.57 2.45
C THR A 140 -14.27 -5.77 2.63
N ALA A 141 -14.94 -4.88 3.34
CA ALA A 141 -16.40 -4.95 3.52
C ALA A 141 -17.15 -4.77 2.19
N ALA A 142 -16.68 -3.87 1.30
CA ALA A 142 -17.27 -3.70 -0.02
C ALA A 142 -17.19 -4.97 -0.87
N MET A 143 -16.09 -5.69 -0.80
CA MET A 143 -15.90 -6.96 -1.46
C MET A 143 -16.84 -8.03 -0.93
N LEU A 144 -17.03 -8.10 0.38
CA LEU A 144 -17.77 -9.16 1.04
C LEU A 144 -19.30 -8.92 1.07
N TYR A 145 -19.71 -7.66 1.22
CA TYR A 145 -21.12 -7.29 1.45
C TYR A 145 -21.69 -6.36 0.37
N GLY A 146 -20.87 -5.93 -0.59
CA GLY A 146 -21.21 -4.94 -1.58
C GLY A 146 -20.93 -3.50 -1.12
N PRO A 147 -20.72 -2.58 -2.09
CA PRO A 147 -20.24 -1.22 -1.81
C PRO A 147 -21.24 -0.36 -1.03
N SER A 148 -22.54 -0.60 -1.19
CA SER A 148 -23.59 0.18 -0.49
C SER A 148 -23.61 0.01 1.02
N GLN A 149 -23.10 -1.11 1.54
CA GLN A 149 -23.07 -1.43 2.96
C GLN A 149 -21.65 -1.38 3.55
N ALA A 150 -20.65 -1.07 2.76
CA ALA A 150 -19.24 -1.24 3.10
C ALA A 150 -18.83 -0.54 4.40
N VAL A 151 -19.17 0.73 4.54
CA VAL A 151 -18.78 1.53 5.72
C VAL A 151 -19.42 1.02 7.01
N GLU A 152 -20.69 0.64 6.95
CA GLU A 152 -21.42 0.11 8.12
C GLU A 152 -20.92 -1.29 8.50
N ARG A 153 -20.75 -2.15 7.49
CA ARG A 153 -20.36 -3.55 7.68
C ARG A 153 -18.87 -3.72 8.01
N ALA A 154 -18.02 -2.72 7.75
CA ALA A 154 -16.61 -2.74 8.15
C ALA A 154 -16.42 -2.99 9.66
N ARG A 155 -17.35 -2.55 10.50
CA ARG A 155 -17.34 -2.81 11.95
C ARG A 155 -17.45 -4.31 12.29
N ASP A 156 -18.16 -5.07 11.46
CA ASP A 156 -18.40 -6.51 11.70
C ASP A 156 -17.13 -7.32 11.45
N LEU A 157 -16.21 -6.78 10.65
CA LEU A 157 -14.90 -7.36 10.34
C LEU A 157 -13.84 -7.02 11.39
N LYS A 158 -14.14 -6.18 12.37
CA LYS A 158 -13.16 -5.60 13.30
C LYS A 158 -12.28 -6.65 13.96
N ALA A 159 -12.86 -7.70 14.52
CA ALA A 159 -12.11 -8.75 15.24
C ALA A 159 -11.10 -9.46 14.33
N SER A 160 -11.54 -9.84 13.14
CA SER A 160 -10.70 -10.50 12.14
C SER A 160 -9.59 -9.58 11.60
N LEU A 161 -9.92 -8.31 11.33
CA LEU A 161 -8.94 -7.32 10.89
C LEU A 161 -7.87 -7.05 11.95
N LEU A 162 -8.24 -7.03 13.24
CA LEU A 162 -7.27 -6.87 14.33
C LEU A 162 -6.26 -8.02 14.33
N ARG A 163 -6.70 -9.27 14.18
CA ARG A 163 -5.81 -10.43 14.07
C ARG A 163 -4.86 -10.32 12.88
N CYS A 164 -5.37 -9.91 11.71
CA CYS A 164 -4.53 -9.71 10.52
C CYS A 164 -3.48 -8.61 10.75
N VAL A 165 -3.87 -7.51 11.40
CA VAL A 165 -2.94 -6.40 11.74
C VAL A 165 -1.90 -6.83 12.76
N GLU A 166 -2.30 -7.54 13.82
CA GLU A 166 -1.38 -8.09 14.82
C GLU A 166 -0.35 -9.00 14.17
N ALA A 167 -0.79 -9.97 13.34
CA ALA A 167 0.09 -10.89 12.63
C ALA A 167 1.06 -10.19 11.66
N ALA A 168 0.62 -9.11 11.00
CA ALA A 168 1.50 -8.29 10.17
C ALA A 168 2.51 -7.50 11.02
N CYS A 169 2.07 -6.92 12.13
CA CYS A 169 2.92 -6.15 13.06
C CYS A 169 3.99 -7.01 13.73
N GLU A 170 3.73 -8.29 14.01
CA GLU A 170 4.72 -9.25 14.53
C GLU A 170 5.93 -9.41 13.60
N SER A 171 5.76 -9.17 12.29
CA SER A 171 6.84 -9.16 11.31
C SER A 171 7.69 -7.87 11.35
N ARG A 172 7.33 -6.91 12.22
CA ARG A 172 8.02 -5.62 12.45
C ARG A 172 8.26 -4.80 11.18
N PRO A 173 7.21 -4.48 10.40
CA PRO A 173 7.35 -3.54 9.30
C PRO A 173 7.71 -2.14 9.80
N ASP A 174 8.34 -1.34 8.94
CA ASP A 174 8.61 0.08 9.20
C ASP A 174 7.37 0.97 8.94
N LEU A 175 6.39 0.44 8.21
CA LEU A 175 5.12 1.09 7.90
C LEU A 175 4.05 0.03 7.63
N LEU A 176 2.85 0.24 8.18
CA LEU A 176 1.64 -0.48 7.81
C LEU A 176 0.77 0.43 6.96
N LEU A 177 0.55 0.07 5.68
CA LEU A 177 -0.35 0.78 4.77
C LEU A 177 -1.66 0.01 4.60
N PHE A 178 -2.78 0.70 4.75
CA PHE A 178 -4.08 0.17 4.37
C PHE A 178 -4.46 0.66 2.98
N MET A 179 -4.68 -0.28 2.06
CA MET A 179 -5.16 0.02 0.72
C MET A 179 -6.68 0.09 0.70
N GLU A 180 -7.22 1.25 0.38
CA GLU A 180 -8.66 1.46 0.16
C GLU A 180 -8.95 1.76 -1.30
N GLY A 181 -10.15 1.39 -1.73
CA GLY A 181 -10.58 1.50 -3.11
C GLY A 181 -11.74 2.44 -3.33
N MET A 182 -12.29 2.37 -4.54
CA MET A 182 -13.48 3.13 -4.92
C MET A 182 -14.64 2.85 -3.96
N GLY A 183 -15.32 3.90 -3.53
CA GLY A 183 -16.41 3.82 -2.55
C GLY A 183 -15.99 4.13 -1.12
N PHE A 184 -14.70 4.15 -0.80
CA PHE A 184 -14.23 4.51 0.55
C PHE A 184 -14.73 5.89 1.00
N LEU A 185 -14.72 6.88 0.10
CA LEU A 185 -15.22 8.23 0.35
C LEU A 185 -16.69 8.44 -0.04
N ALA A 186 -17.43 7.39 -0.40
CA ALA A 186 -18.85 7.53 -0.69
C ALA A 186 -19.60 8.02 0.55
N GLY A 187 -19.99 9.30 0.55
CA GLY A 187 -20.58 9.97 1.72
C GLY A 187 -19.60 10.60 2.70
N GLY A 188 -18.32 10.69 2.33
CA GLY A 188 -17.26 11.33 3.11
C GLY A 188 -16.71 10.49 4.26
N VAL A 189 -15.77 11.06 5.02
CA VAL A 189 -15.18 10.43 6.21
C VAL A 189 -16.14 10.52 7.39
N THR A 190 -16.72 9.41 7.78
CA THR A 190 -17.71 9.30 8.86
C THR A 190 -17.08 8.96 10.23
N PRO A 191 -17.82 9.07 11.34
CA PRO A 191 -17.37 8.56 12.63
C PRO A 191 -17.07 7.05 12.64
N ALA A 192 -17.66 6.27 11.73
CA ALA A 192 -17.37 4.84 11.61
C ALA A 192 -15.94 4.62 11.08
N HIS A 193 -15.52 5.36 10.05
CA HIS A 193 -14.14 5.35 9.56
C HIS A 193 -13.15 5.70 10.67
N LYS A 194 -13.39 6.79 11.40
CA LYS A 194 -12.50 7.23 12.48
C LYS A 194 -12.36 6.18 13.58
N ARG A 195 -13.46 5.51 13.95
CA ARG A 195 -13.42 4.46 14.99
C ARG A 195 -12.64 3.24 14.56
N ILE A 196 -12.85 2.74 13.34
CA ILE A 196 -12.16 1.54 12.89
C ILE A 196 -10.68 1.81 12.69
N TYR A 197 -10.31 2.89 12.00
CA TYR A 197 -8.91 3.25 11.79
C TYR A 197 -8.20 3.61 13.09
N GLY A 198 -8.86 4.31 14.01
CA GLY A 198 -8.33 4.58 15.34
C GLY A 198 -8.02 3.29 16.13
N THR A 199 -8.88 2.26 15.99
CA THR A 199 -8.62 0.97 16.63
C THR A 199 -7.42 0.25 15.99
N LEU A 200 -7.34 0.20 14.65
CA LEU A 200 -6.23 -0.44 13.94
C LEU A 200 -4.90 0.27 14.23
N LYS A 201 -4.92 1.61 14.26
CA LYS A 201 -3.76 2.42 14.63
C LYS A 201 -3.28 2.13 16.05
N ASN A 202 -4.19 1.98 17.01
CA ASN A 202 -3.81 1.66 18.40
C ASN A 202 -3.11 0.29 18.50
N VAL A 203 -3.52 -0.70 17.72
CA VAL A 203 -2.82 -2.00 17.68
C VAL A 203 -1.41 -1.84 17.11
N ALA A 204 -1.27 -1.18 15.96
CA ALA A 204 0.04 -0.95 15.36
C ALA A 204 0.95 -0.10 16.27
N ALA A 205 0.39 0.87 17.00
CA ALA A 205 1.12 1.69 17.96
C ALA A 205 1.72 0.89 19.12
N TYR A 206 1.06 -0.20 19.55
CA TYR A 206 1.64 -1.14 20.54
C TYR A 206 2.97 -1.75 20.05
N TYR A 207 3.10 -1.94 18.74
CA TYR A 207 4.33 -2.42 18.09
C TYR A 207 5.27 -1.29 17.66
N ASN A 208 4.92 -0.02 17.92
CA ASN A 208 5.63 1.17 17.43
C ASN A 208 5.68 1.27 15.91
N ILE A 209 4.63 0.85 15.22
CA ILE A 209 4.55 0.86 13.75
C ILE A 209 3.62 2.00 13.32
N PRO A 210 4.11 2.94 12.48
CA PRO A 210 3.27 3.97 11.89
C PRO A 210 2.26 3.37 10.92
N VAL A 211 1.09 4.01 10.82
CA VAL A 211 -0.04 3.57 9.99
C VAL A 211 -0.39 4.61 8.95
N GLY A 212 -0.44 4.19 7.71
CA GLY A 212 -0.85 5.01 6.58
C GLY A 212 -2.05 4.46 5.83
N LEU A 213 -2.60 5.29 4.95
CA LEU A 213 -3.63 4.96 3.98
C LEU A 213 -3.04 5.05 2.56
N PHE A 214 -3.38 4.11 1.69
CA PHE A 214 -3.17 4.19 0.26
C PHE A 214 -4.53 4.13 -0.44
N LEU A 215 -5.05 5.30 -0.84
CA LEU A 215 -6.38 5.42 -1.44
C LEU A 215 -6.28 5.37 -2.97
N ARG A 216 -7.00 4.43 -3.60
CA ARG A 216 -7.10 4.26 -5.06
C ARG A 216 -8.54 4.43 -5.53
N GLY A 217 -8.71 4.86 -6.77
CA GLY A 217 -10.03 4.88 -7.41
C GLY A 217 -11.03 5.85 -6.77
N TYR A 218 -10.56 6.91 -6.11
CA TYR A 218 -11.43 7.99 -5.62
C TYR A 218 -12.02 8.77 -6.79
N ALA A 219 -13.20 9.37 -6.57
CA ALA A 219 -13.79 10.24 -7.57
C ALA A 219 -13.12 11.63 -7.50
N GLU A 220 -12.91 12.27 -8.65
CA GLU A 220 -12.28 13.61 -8.73
C GLU A 220 -13.04 14.70 -7.95
N LYS A 221 -14.36 14.50 -7.78
CA LYS A 221 -15.22 15.37 -6.98
C LYS A 221 -15.16 15.13 -5.47
N ASP A 222 -14.48 14.07 -5.03
CA ASP A 222 -14.40 13.74 -3.61
C ASP A 222 -13.57 14.79 -2.87
N ASP A 223 -14.05 15.19 -1.70
CA ASP A 223 -13.30 16.08 -0.81
C ASP A 223 -12.22 15.29 -0.08
N LEU A 224 -11.02 15.27 -0.66
CA LEU A 224 -9.87 14.54 -0.12
C LEU A 224 -9.33 15.14 1.17
N SER A 225 -9.65 16.42 1.49
CA SER A 225 -9.20 17.07 2.73
C SER A 225 -9.71 16.36 4.00
N GLN A 226 -10.84 15.67 3.87
CA GLN A 226 -11.42 14.89 4.96
C GLN A 226 -10.55 13.73 5.45
N LEU A 227 -9.61 13.25 4.62
CA LEU A 227 -8.71 12.15 4.97
C LEU A 227 -7.81 12.49 6.17
N ALA A 228 -7.43 13.74 6.32
CA ALA A 228 -6.68 14.22 7.48
C ALA A 228 -7.39 13.92 8.82
N ALA A 229 -8.73 13.83 8.82
CA ALA A 229 -9.53 13.54 10.01
C ALA A 229 -9.42 12.07 10.49
N LEU A 230 -8.79 11.19 9.73
CA LEU A 230 -8.49 9.81 10.17
C LEU A 230 -7.34 9.77 11.17
N GLY A 231 -6.51 10.81 11.24
CA GLY A 231 -5.38 10.89 12.17
C GLY A 231 -4.28 9.85 11.91
N LEU A 232 -4.11 9.45 10.66
CA LEU A 232 -3.06 8.49 10.25
C LEU A 232 -1.71 9.21 10.07
N ASP A 233 -0.64 8.44 10.08
CA ASP A 233 0.73 8.97 10.04
C ASP A 233 1.14 9.37 8.62
N CYS A 234 0.49 8.82 7.60
CA CYS A 234 0.59 9.28 6.21
C CYS A 234 -0.66 8.91 5.40
N VAL A 235 -0.90 9.64 4.31
CA VAL A 235 -1.97 9.35 3.34
C VAL A 235 -1.41 9.44 1.94
N ALA A 236 -1.37 8.32 1.24
CA ALA A 236 -1.00 8.23 -0.16
C ALA A 236 -2.26 8.26 -1.04
N LEU A 237 -2.24 9.08 -2.06
CA LEU A 237 -3.24 9.04 -3.13
C LEU A 237 -2.67 8.26 -4.31
N GLY A 238 -3.32 7.18 -4.71
CA GLY A 238 -3.08 6.50 -5.97
C GLY A 238 -3.85 7.15 -7.11
N SER A 239 -4.10 6.43 -8.20
CA SER A 239 -4.91 6.93 -9.30
C SER A 239 -6.37 7.15 -8.89
N ALA A 240 -6.97 8.23 -9.39
CA ALA A 240 -8.41 8.46 -9.35
C ALA A 240 -9.17 7.40 -10.19
N ALA A 241 -10.49 7.39 -10.10
CA ALA A 241 -11.34 6.50 -10.90
C ALA A 241 -11.20 6.71 -12.42
N SER A 242 -10.86 7.92 -12.85
CA SER A 242 -10.53 8.26 -14.25
C SER A 242 -9.17 7.69 -14.71
N GLY A 243 -8.32 7.21 -13.79
CA GLY A 243 -6.94 6.83 -14.06
C GLY A 243 -5.95 7.98 -13.90
N ALA A 244 -6.41 9.20 -13.62
CA ALA A 244 -5.54 10.34 -13.37
C ALA A 244 -4.78 10.17 -12.04
N PHE A 245 -3.51 10.55 -12.03
CA PHE A 245 -2.71 10.59 -10.80
C PHE A 245 -2.84 11.94 -10.11
N PRO A 246 -2.71 12.00 -8.77
CA PRO A 246 -2.84 13.23 -8.02
C PRO A 246 -1.73 14.21 -8.41
N ALA A 247 -2.08 15.49 -8.49
CA ALA A 247 -1.09 16.55 -8.53
C ALA A 247 -0.35 16.62 -7.17
N ALA A 248 0.88 17.16 -7.17
CA ALA A 248 1.66 17.31 -5.95
C ALA A 248 0.88 18.11 -4.89
N GLU A 249 0.19 19.17 -5.28
CA GLU A 249 -0.62 20.00 -4.39
C GLU A 249 -1.73 19.21 -3.67
N GLN A 250 -2.36 18.26 -4.37
CA GLN A 250 -3.39 17.39 -3.78
C GLN A 250 -2.77 16.43 -2.77
N ALA A 251 -1.62 15.83 -3.08
CA ALA A 251 -0.92 14.93 -2.16
C ALA A 251 -0.50 15.65 -0.87
N TRP A 252 -0.01 16.89 -0.98
CA TRP A 252 0.35 17.71 0.19
C TRP A 252 -0.87 18.16 0.99
N ALA A 253 -1.96 18.55 0.31
CA ALA A 253 -3.18 18.99 0.98
C ALA A 253 -3.79 17.91 1.89
N VAL A 254 -3.77 16.63 1.48
CA VAL A 254 -4.32 15.52 2.30
C VAL A 254 -3.46 15.18 3.50
N SER A 255 -2.16 15.51 3.50
CA SER A 255 -1.27 15.28 4.64
C SER A 255 -1.55 16.22 5.80
N GLY A 256 -2.27 17.32 5.56
CA GLY A 256 -2.56 18.33 6.57
C GLY A 256 -1.33 19.05 7.14
N GLY A 257 -0.18 18.95 6.48
CA GLY A 257 1.08 19.59 6.88
C GLY A 257 1.75 18.99 8.13
N ARG A 258 1.27 17.83 8.60
CA ARG A 258 1.74 17.19 9.85
C ARG A 258 2.17 15.74 9.68
N ALA A 259 2.01 15.19 8.49
CA ALA A 259 2.30 13.80 8.18
C ALA A 259 3.28 13.73 7.00
N ALA A 260 3.98 12.62 6.90
CA ALA A 260 4.75 12.31 5.71
C ALA A 260 3.86 12.29 4.47
N VAL A 261 4.40 12.73 3.34
CA VAL A 261 3.67 12.74 2.07
C VAL A 261 4.17 11.59 1.19
N PRO A 262 3.44 10.46 1.12
CA PRO A 262 3.69 9.47 0.10
C PRO A 262 3.17 9.98 -1.24
N TYR A 263 4.07 10.30 -2.16
CA TYR A 263 3.70 10.81 -3.46
C TYR A 263 3.66 9.70 -4.51
N SER A 264 2.48 9.45 -5.06
CA SER A 264 2.29 8.39 -6.05
C SER A 264 2.54 8.90 -7.46
N LEU A 265 3.42 8.22 -8.18
CA LEU A 265 3.72 8.49 -9.58
C LEU A 265 3.05 7.45 -10.49
N PRO A 266 2.63 7.88 -11.70
CA PRO A 266 2.01 6.98 -12.66
C PRO A 266 2.99 5.92 -13.16
N GLY A 267 2.69 4.66 -12.89
CA GLY A 267 3.46 3.54 -13.44
C GLY A 267 3.32 3.37 -14.96
N ASN A 268 2.35 4.05 -15.58
CA ASN A 268 2.03 3.97 -17.00
C ASN A 268 2.44 5.23 -17.81
N ASP A 269 2.88 6.31 -17.14
CA ASP A 269 3.34 7.54 -17.80
C ASP A 269 4.62 8.06 -17.12
N LEU A 270 5.64 7.24 -17.16
CA LEU A 270 6.93 7.53 -16.51
C LEU A 270 7.71 8.68 -17.19
N ALA A 271 7.28 9.12 -18.36
CA ALA A 271 7.88 10.29 -19.02
C ALA A 271 7.64 11.59 -18.21
N ARG A 272 6.56 11.66 -17.42
CA ARG A 272 6.23 12.80 -16.55
C ARG A 272 6.95 12.77 -15.21
N VAL A 273 7.57 11.66 -14.84
CA VAL A 273 8.21 11.49 -13.53
C VAL A 273 9.20 12.62 -13.19
N PRO A 274 10.11 13.07 -14.08
CA PRO A 274 11.05 14.14 -13.74
C PRO A 274 10.35 15.47 -13.41
N GLU A 275 9.31 15.85 -14.15
CA GLU A 275 8.54 17.07 -13.89
C GLU A 275 7.81 16.99 -12.55
N GLU A 276 7.12 15.88 -12.32
CA GLU A 276 6.36 15.67 -11.08
C GLU A 276 7.27 15.59 -9.84
N LEU A 277 8.42 14.97 -9.97
CA LEU A 277 9.43 14.96 -8.90
C LEU A 277 9.97 16.36 -8.61
N THR A 278 10.14 17.20 -9.62
CA THR A 278 10.57 18.59 -9.43
C THR A 278 9.53 19.36 -8.61
N LYS A 279 8.24 19.23 -8.94
CA LYS A 279 7.15 19.87 -8.18
C LYS A 279 7.11 19.36 -6.74
N ALA A 280 7.14 18.03 -6.55
CA ALA A 280 7.14 17.41 -5.23
C ALA A 280 8.34 17.88 -4.37
N THR A 281 9.52 17.98 -4.96
CA THR A 281 10.72 18.48 -4.31
C THR A 281 10.55 19.94 -3.86
N GLN A 282 9.99 20.79 -4.72
CA GLN A 282 9.73 22.18 -4.35
C GLN A 282 8.74 22.28 -3.21
N MET A 283 7.65 21.53 -3.26
CA MET A 283 6.66 21.51 -2.18
C MET A 283 7.23 20.99 -0.85
N SER A 284 8.10 19.99 -0.89
CA SER A 284 8.80 19.51 0.30
C SER A 284 9.66 20.60 0.92
N ARG A 285 10.40 21.35 0.11
CA ARG A 285 11.23 22.49 0.58
C ARG A 285 10.38 23.61 1.17
N ASP A 286 9.28 23.96 0.50
CA ASP A 286 8.41 25.06 0.92
C ASP A 286 7.67 24.76 2.22
N THR A 287 7.30 23.50 2.44
CA THR A 287 6.52 23.07 3.60
C THR A 287 7.34 22.45 4.73
N GLY A 288 8.57 22.01 4.45
CA GLY A 288 9.39 21.22 5.37
C GLY A 288 8.87 19.79 5.59
N ALA A 289 7.88 19.34 4.81
CA ALA A 289 7.33 17.99 4.93
C ALA A 289 8.25 16.97 4.27
N GLY A 290 8.62 15.91 4.99
CA GLY A 290 9.29 14.76 4.40
C GLY A 290 8.37 14.02 3.42
N PHE A 291 8.92 13.52 2.31
CA PHE A 291 8.14 12.71 1.38
C PHE A 291 8.90 11.48 0.90
N PHE A 292 8.17 10.50 0.43
CA PHE A 292 8.69 9.32 -0.27
C PHE A 292 7.82 9.02 -1.49
N VAL A 293 8.36 8.32 -2.45
CA VAL A 293 7.71 8.08 -3.74
C VAL A 293 7.18 6.66 -3.83
N ILE A 294 5.90 6.52 -4.17
CA ILE A 294 5.27 5.25 -4.49
C ILE A 294 5.08 5.14 -6.00
N VAL A 295 5.51 4.03 -6.59
CA VAL A 295 5.20 3.68 -7.97
C VAL A 295 4.50 2.33 -7.97
N ALA A 296 3.20 2.34 -8.33
CA ALA A 296 2.43 1.11 -8.45
C ALA A 296 2.54 0.55 -9.87
N GLU A 297 2.68 -0.78 -9.98
CA GLU A 297 2.55 -1.46 -11.28
C GLU A 297 1.19 -1.15 -11.91
N PRO A 298 1.14 -0.86 -13.21
CA PRO A 298 -0.14 -0.76 -13.92
C PRO A 298 -0.83 -2.12 -13.95
N ASP A 299 -2.16 -2.09 -13.89
CA ASP A 299 -2.99 -3.32 -13.93
C ASP A 299 -2.99 -4.02 -15.32
N ARG A 300 -2.25 -3.51 -16.30
CA ARG A 300 -2.19 -4.00 -17.68
C ARG A 300 -0.88 -4.73 -17.98
N GLU A 301 -0.92 -5.63 -18.97
CA GLU A 301 0.21 -6.50 -19.36
C GLU A 301 1.47 -5.77 -19.84
N GLU A 302 1.36 -4.54 -20.31
CA GLU A 302 2.47 -3.74 -20.81
C GLU A 302 3.24 -3.06 -19.67
N PHE A 303 3.94 -3.88 -18.89
CA PHE A 303 4.91 -3.38 -17.93
C PHE A 303 6.28 -3.22 -18.62
N ASP A 304 6.64 -1.98 -18.91
CA ASP A 304 7.96 -1.66 -19.45
C ASP A 304 9.00 -1.52 -18.31
N MET A 305 9.80 -2.54 -18.14
CA MET A 305 10.85 -2.59 -17.14
C MET A 305 11.87 -1.46 -17.29
N VAL A 306 12.19 -1.06 -18.52
CA VAL A 306 13.13 0.04 -18.81
C VAL A 306 12.57 1.36 -18.27
N MET A 307 11.28 1.56 -18.40
CA MET A 307 10.62 2.76 -17.87
C MET A 307 10.66 2.81 -16.35
N VAL A 308 10.44 1.68 -15.66
CA VAL A 308 10.52 1.66 -14.18
C VAL A 308 11.95 1.89 -13.69
N GLN A 309 12.95 1.33 -14.38
CA GLN A 309 14.34 1.62 -14.08
C GLN A 309 14.69 3.11 -14.26
N ARG A 310 14.22 3.74 -15.34
CA ARG A 310 14.38 5.19 -15.53
C ARG A 310 13.70 6.02 -14.44
N ALA A 311 12.52 5.58 -13.99
CA ALA A 311 11.87 6.24 -12.85
C ALA A 311 12.71 6.10 -11.57
N ALA A 312 13.23 4.91 -11.28
CA ALA A 312 14.10 4.67 -10.14
C ALA A 312 15.37 5.55 -10.20
N GLU A 313 16.00 5.64 -11.38
CA GLU A 313 17.17 6.52 -11.61
C GLU A 313 16.82 8.01 -11.39
N ALA A 314 15.66 8.46 -11.91
CA ALA A 314 15.19 9.82 -11.73
C ALA A 314 14.92 10.14 -10.25
N ILE A 315 14.31 9.22 -9.50
CA ILE A 315 14.07 9.37 -8.06
C ILE A 315 15.39 9.42 -7.29
N ALA A 316 16.33 8.54 -7.64
CA ALA A 316 17.66 8.51 -7.00
C ALA A 316 18.49 9.76 -7.29
N ALA A 317 18.23 10.47 -8.39
CA ALA A 317 18.92 11.71 -8.78
C ALA A 317 18.38 12.97 -8.06
N VAL A 318 17.18 12.90 -7.48
CA VAL A 318 16.60 14.03 -6.71
C VAL A 318 17.52 14.38 -5.53
N ARG A 319 17.67 15.70 -5.26
CA ARG A 319 18.33 16.23 -4.05
C ARG A 319 17.38 17.21 -3.37
N LEU A 320 17.16 17.02 -2.08
CA LEU A 320 16.25 17.82 -1.25
C LEU A 320 16.99 18.88 -0.44
#